data_6d864f885ce11831d428edffd9b3415f
#
_entry.id   6d864f885ce11831d428edffd9b3415f
#
_cell.length_a   1.000
_cell.length_b   1.000
_cell.length_c   1.000
_cell.angle_alpha   90.00
_cell.angle_beta   90.00
_cell.angle_gamma   90.00
#
_symmetry.space_group_name_H-M   'P 1'
#
loop_
_entity.id
_entity.type
_entity.pdbx_description
1 polymer ?
#
loop_
_entity_poly.entity_id
_entity_poly.type
_entity_poly.pdbx_seq_one_letter_code
_entity_poly.pdbx_strand_id
1 'polypeptide(L)'
;YNTFDAIDTVKGCLALFTGMISSMTFRKDVMEASAKRGFTNATDAADYLVNHGVPFRDAHGIVGQLVLLCIEKGIALDDLSLEEYKEISPVFEEDIYEAISMKTCVEKRMTIGAPGPEAMKQVIAVYKKQLQ
;
A
#
# COMPACT_ATOMS: atom_id res chain seq x y z
N TYR A 1 13.96 15.42 -39.47
CA TYR A 1 15.14 14.94 -38.77
C TYR A 1 14.78 14.56 -37.30
N ASN A 2 14.08 15.42 -36.55
CA ASN A 2 13.80 15.19 -35.11
C ASN A 2 12.94 13.93 -34.82
N THR A 3 12.04 13.57 -35.74
CA THR A 3 11.17 12.40 -35.59
C THR A 3 11.97 11.09 -35.67
N PHE A 4 12.91 11.00 -36.60
CA PHE A 4 13.76 9.81 -36.75
C PHE A 4 14.71 9.65 -35.57
N ASP A 5 15.30 10.74 -35.10
CA ASP A 5 16.14 10.75 -33.90
C ASP A 5 15.36 10.30 -32.66
N ALA A 6 14.13 10.78 -32.49
CA ALA A 6 13.26 10.32 -31.41
C ALA A 6 12.94 8.82 -31.49
N ILE A 7 12.69 8.30 -32.69
CA ILE A 7 12.43 6.85 -32.90
C ILE A 7 13.66 6.03 -32.52
N ASP A 8 14.85 6.44 -32.96
CA ASP A 8 16.09 5.71 -32.69
C ASP A 8 16.44 5.76 -31.20
N THR A 9 16.21 6.91 -30.54
CA THR A 9 16.35 7.05 -29.08
C THR A 9 15.41 6.09 -28.34
N VAL A 10 14.13 6.04 -28.70
CA VAL A 10 13.14 5.13 -28.07
C VAL A 10 13.54 3.66 -28.26
N LYS A 11 13.96 3.27 -29.46
CA LYS A 11 14.43 1.90 -29.72
C LYS A 11 15.63 1.53 -28.84
N GLY A 12 16.60 2.44 -28.71
CA GLY A 12 17.74 2.26 -27.83
C GLY A 12 17.34 2.11 -26.36
N CYS A 13 16.44 2.97 -25.87
CA CYS A 13 15.90 2.87 -24.53
C CYS A 13 15.19 1.53 -24.27
N LEU A 14 14.35 1.07 -25.19
CA LEU A 14 13.62 -0.20 -25.04
C LEU A 14 14.58 -1.40 -24.95
N ALA A 15 15.65 -1.41 -25.75
CA ALA A 15 16.66 -2.46 -25.67
C ALA A 15 17.37 -2.48 -24.32
N LEU A 16 17.75 -1.31 -23.79
CA LEU A 16 18.37 -1.18 -22.46
C LEU A 16 17.40 -1.59 -21.34
N PHE A 17 16.16 -1.11 -21.37
CA PHE A 17 15.13 -1.49 -20.39
C PHE A 17 14.86 -3.00 -20.38
N THR A 18 14.87 -3.65 -21.52
CA THR A 18 14.72 -5.11 -21.60
C THR A 18 15.82 -5.82 -20.81
N GLY A 19 17.08 -5.40 -20.97
CA GLY A 19 18.22 -5.93 -20.22
C GLY A 19 18.10 -5.63 -18.72
N MET A 20 17.70 -4.41 -18.34
CA MET A 20 17.52 -4.01 -16.95
C MET A 20 16.44 -4.84 -16.24
N ILE A 21 15.29 -5.02 -16.89
CA ILE A 21 14.17 -5.80 -16.31
C ILE A 21 14.55 -7.28 -16.16
N SER A 22 15.26 -7.85 -17.13
CA SER A 22 15.66 -9.27 -17.10
C SER A 22 16.67 -9.59 -15.99
N SER A 23 17.48 -8.60 -15.58
CA SER A 23 18.51 -8.74 -14.53
C SER A 23 18.11 -8.15 -13.17
N MET A 24 16.92 -7.57 -13.09
CA MET A 24 16.44 -6.88 -11.88
C MET A 24 16.18 -7.85 -10.73
N THR A 25 16.63 -7.49 -9.53
CA THR A 25 16.32 -8.21 -8.29
C THR A 25 15.51 -7.31 -7.35
N PHE A 26 14.51 -7.90 -6.70
CA PHE A 26 13.66 -7.18 -5.75
C PHE A 26 14.17 -7.32 -4.33
N ARG A 27 14.50 -6.20 -3.70
CA ARG A 27 14.83 -6.13 -2.29
C ARG A 27 13.55 -6.10 -1.45
N LYS A 28 12.91 -7.26 -1.31
CA LYS A 28 11.61 -7.41 -0.63
C LYS A 28 11.65 -6.93 0.81
N ASP A 29 12.74 -7.23 1.50
CA ASP A 29 13.04 -6.78 2.87
C ASP A 29 12.99 -5.25 3.01
N VAL A 30 13.64 -4.55 2.11
CA VAL A 30 13.68 -3.08 2.09
C VAL A 30 12.32 -2.49 1.71
N MET A 31 11.64 -3.09 0.73
CA MET A 31 10.32 -2.63 0.27
C MET A 31 9.28 -2.76 1.39
N GLU A 32 9.27 -3.88 2.12
CA GLU A 32 8.38 -4.10 3.26
C GLU A 32 8.66 -3.09 4.38
N ALA A 33 9.94 -2.90 4.76
CA ALA A 33 10.31 -1.92 5.77
C ALA A 33 9.93 -0.48 5.37
N SER A 34 10.01 -0.15 4.08
CA SER A 34 9.60 1.17 3.58
C SER A 34 8.09 1.37 3.64
N ALA A 35 7.31 0.33 3.36
CA ALA A 35 5.85 0.38 3.43
C ALA A 35 5.35 0.70 4.84
N LYS A 36 5.99 0.13 5.86
CA LYS A 36 5.63 0.36 7.27
C LYS A 36 5.88 1.79 7.76
N ARG A 37 6.87 2.50 7.20
CA ARG A 37 7.30 3.82 7.69
C ARG A 37 6.41 4.99 7.28
N GLY A 38 5.51 4.82 6.33
CA GLY A 38 4.78 5.92 5.70
C GLY A 38 3.32 6.04 6.10
N PHE A 39 2.88 5.41 7.18
CA PHE A 39 1.47 5.35 7.60
C PHE A 39 0.53 4.97 6.44
N THR A 40 0.98 4.09 5.55
CA THR A 40 0.22 3.67 4.37
C THR A 40 -1.05 2.91 4.74
N ASN A 41 -1.10 2.35 5.94
CA ASN A 41 -2.23 1.67 6.56
C ASN A 41 -3.20 2.60 7.33
N ALA A 42 -2.94 3.91 7.37
CA ALA A 42 -3.84 4.86 8.03
C ALA A 42 -5.24 4.86 7.43
N THR A 43 -5.35 4.70 6.11
CA THR A 43 -6.65 4.56 5.43
C THR A 43 -7.40 3.31 5.88
N ASP A 44 -6.69 2.21 6.06
CA ASP A 44 -7.29 0.95 6.52
C ASP A 44 -7.76 1.06 7.98
N ALA A 45 -7.07 1.85 8.82
CA ALA A 45 -7.54 2.20 10.17
C ALA A 45 -8.82 3.06 10.14
N ALA A 46 -8.94 3.98 9.18
CA ALA A 46 -10.18 4.75 9.00
C ALA A 46 -11.32 3.86 8.50
N ASP A 47 -11.06 2.97 7.56
CA ASP A 47 -12.03 1.99 7.08
C ASP A 47 -12.48 1.03 8.20
N TYR A 48 -11.58 0.65 9.10
CA TYR A 48 -11.92 -0.13 10.29
C TYR A 48 -12.97 0.59 11.14
N LEU A 49 -12.75 1.86 11.47
CA LEU A 49 -13.71 2.67 12.24
C LEU A 49 -15.06 2.83 11.52
N VAL A 50 -15.03 3.04 10.21
CA VAL A 50 -16.26 3.14 9.39
C VAL A 50 -17.06 1.84 9.45
N ASN A 51 -16.40 0.69 9.38
CA ASN A 51 -17.03 -0.62 9.49
C ASN A 51 -17.62 -0.86 10.89
N HIS A 52 -17.13 -0.15 11.91
CA HIS A 52 -17.66 -0.14 13.27
C HIS A 52 -18.67 0.99 13.54
N GLY A 53 -19.19 1.62 12.48
CA GLY A 53 -20.29 2.59 12.54
C GLY A 53 -19.87 4.04 12.78
N VAL A 54 -18.58 4.36 12.76
CA VAL A 54 -18.08 5.74 12.88
C VAL A 54 -18.23 6.43 11.51
N PRO A 55 -18.83 7.62 11.42
CA PRO A 55 -18.89 8.36 10.15
C PRO A 55 -17.48 8.62 9.59
N PHE A 56 -17.30 8.49 8.27
CA PHE A 56 -15.99 8.60 7.61
C PHE A 56 -15.22 9.88 7.99
N ARG A 57 -15.92 11.01 8.11
CA ARG A 57 -15.30 12.28 8.49
C ARG A 57 -14.68 12.24 9.88
N ASP A 58 -15.37 11.61 10.82
CA ASP A 58 -14.91 11.48 12.20
C ASP A 58 -13.80 10.44 12.29
N ALA A 59 -13.93 9.30 11.58
CA ALA A 59 -12.91 8.28 11.46
C ALA A 59 -11.58 8.86 10.92
N HIS A 60 -11.65 9.71 9.88
CA HIS A 60 -10.48 10.39 9.34
C HIS A 60 -9.82 11.32 10.38
N GLY A 61 -10.62 12.05 11.17
CA GLY A 61 -10.12 12.91 12.25
C GLY A 61 -9.44 12.11 13.37
N ILE A 62 -10.03 10.98 13.78
CA ILE A 62 -9.49 10.06 14.79
C ILE A 62 -8.15 9.50 14.32
N VAL A 63 -8.07 9.00 13.10
CA VAL A 63 -6.83 8.44 12.53
C VAL A 63 -5.77 9.53 12.37
N GLY A 64 -6.15 10.76 12.04
CA GLY A 64 -5.23 11.90 12.03
C GLY A 64 -4.56 12.12 13.39
N GLN A 65 -5.28 11.98 14.50
CA GLN A 65 -4.73 12.09 15.86
C GLN A 65 -3.78 10.92 16.17
N LEU A 66 -4.12 9.69 15.77
CA LEU A 66 -3.24 8.53 15.91
C LEU A 66 -1.92 8.72 15.16
N VAL A 67 -1.98 9.21 13.92
CA VAL A 67 -0.78 9.49 13.11
C VAL A 67 0.10 10.56 13.78
N LEU A 68 -0.49 11.63 14.31
CA LEU A 68 0.25 12.66 15.03
C LEU A 68 0.95 12.08 16.28
N LEU A 69 0.24 11.26 17.05
CA LEU A 69 0.80 10.56 18.22
C LEU A 69 1.98 9.66 17.81
N CYS A 70 1.85 8.92 16.71
CA CYS A 70 2.92 8.08 16.18
C CYS A 70 4.14 8.90 15.74
N ILE A 71 3.92 10.04 15.10
CA ILE A 71 5.01 10.95 14.69
C ILE A 71 5.76 11.49 15.91
N GLU A 72 5.04 11.92 16.95
CA GLU A 72 5.63 12.41 18.20
C GLU A 72 6.47 11.35 18.91
N LYS A 73 6.02 10.10 18.87
CA LYS A 73 6.71 8.95 19.49
C LYS A 73 7.80 8.34 18.60
N GLY A 74 7.82 8.66 17.31
CA GLY A 74 8.73 8.05 16.33
C GLY A 74 8.46 6.58 16.06
N ILE A 75 7.19 6.13 16.14
CA ILE A 75 6.74 4.74 15.95
C ILE A 75 5.72 4.63 14.80
N ALA A 76 5.42 3.40 14.37
CA ALA A 76 4.36 3.12 13.40
C ALA A 76 3.00 2.92 14.10
N LEU A 77 1.91 2.91 13.33
CA LEU A 77 0.57 2.61 13.86
C LEU A 77 0.51 1.23 14.53
N ASP A 78 1.16 0.24 13.93
CA ASP A 78 1.21 -1.14 14.43
C ASP A 78 1.90 -1.26 15.81
N ASP A 79 2.68 -0.25 16.21
CA ASP A 79 3.44 -0.24 17.46
C ASP A 79 2.68 0.42 18.63
N LEU A 80 1.52 1.05 18.36
CA LEU A 80 0.67 1.63 19.41
C LEU A 80 0.03 0.51 20.25
N SER A 81 -0.07 0.74 21.56
CA SER A 81 -0.82 -0.16 22.43
C SER A 81 -2.34 0.01 22.24
N LEU A 82 -3.11 -1.01 22.61
CA LEU A 82 -4.57 -0.94 22.53
C LEU A 82 -5.14 0.17 23.44
N GLU A 83 -4.50 0.43 24.57
CA GLU A 83 -4.86 1.51 25.47
C GLU A 83 -4.74 2.87 24.77
N GLU A 84 -3.65 3.11 24.04
CA GLU A 84 -3.43 4.35 23.29
C GLU A 84 -4.45 4.53 22.16
N TYR A 85 -4.82 3.44 21.47
CA TYR A 85 -5.92 3.46 20.52
C TYR A 85 -7.24 3.84 21.19
N LYS A 86 -7.55 3.23 22.35
CA LYS A 86 -8.80 3.46 23.10
C LYS A 86 -8.86 4.84 23.76
N GLU A 87 -7.74 5.45 24.09
CA GLU A 87 -7.70 6.83 24.58
C GLU A 87 -8.20 7.82 23.52
N ILE A 88 -7.93 7.56 22.23
CA ILE A 88 -8.39 8.43 21.14
C ILE A 88 -9.80 8.03 20.71
N SER A 89 -10.11 6.75 20.64
CA SER A 89 -11.47 6.29 20.36
C SER A 89 -11.75 4.93 21.02
N PRO A 90 -12.80 4.83 21.85
CA PRO A 90 -13.16 3.56 22.51
C PRO A 90 -13.66 2.48 21.54
N VAL A 91 -13.87 2.81 20.28
CA VAL A 91 -14.33 1.88 19.24
C VAL A 91 -13.25 0.88 18.84
N PHE A 92 -11.96 1.19 19.05
CA PHE A 92 -10.89 0.27 18.72
C PHE A 92 -10.88 -0.94 19.64
N GLU A 93 -10.74 -2.12 19.02
CA GLU A 93 -10.57 -3.40 19.71
C GLU A 93 -9.28 -4.10 19.20
N GLU A 94 -8.97 -5.26 19.77
CA GLU A 94 -7.71 -5.97 19.52
C GLU A 94 -7.52 -6.37 18.04
N ASP A 95 -8.62 -6.54 17.31
CA ASP A 95 -8.63 -6.89 15.88
C ASP A 95 -8.13 -5.75 14.96
N ILE A 96 -7.92 -4.53 15.50
CA ILE A 96 -7.30 -3.42 14.75
C ILE A 96 -5.93 -3.84 14.20
N TYR A 97 -5.12 -4.55 14.96
CA TYR A 97 -3.78 -4.96 14.51
C TYR A 97 -3.80 -5.85 13.28
N GLU A 98 -4.75 -6.75 13.18
CA GLU A 98 -4.95 -7.56 11.98
C GLU A 98 -5.50 -6.71 10.83
N ALA A 99 -6.45 -5.82 11.12
CA ALA A 99 -7.09 -4.97 10.12
C ALA A 99 -6.10 -4.05 9.39
N ILE A 100 -5.10 -3.51 10.11
CA ILE A 100 -4.09 -2.58 9.58
C ILE A 100 -2.77 -3.28 9.20
N SER A 101 -2.65 -4.61 9.37
CA SER A 101 -1.44 -5.30 8.95
C SER A 101 -1.19 -5.10 7.45
N MET A 102 0.05 -4.84 7.04
CA MET A 102 0.39 -4.60 5.62
C MET A 102 -0.09 -5.72 4.72
N LYS A 103 -0.04 -6.96 5.21
CA LYS A 103 -0.53 -8.13 4.49
C LYS A 103 -2.03 -8.03 4.24
N THR A 104 -2.82 -7.82 5.28
CA THR A 104 -4.28 -7.68 5.19
C THR A 104 -4.67 -6.49 4.31
N CYS A 105 -4.00 -5.34 4.47
CA CYS A 105 -4.24 -4.16 3.65
C CYS A 105 -4.06 -4.43 2.15
N VAL A 106 -3.04 -5.21 1.76
CA VAL A 106 -2.81 -5.58 0.36
C VAL A 106 -3.79 -6.65 -0.11
N GLU A 107 -4.06 -7.68 0.70
CA GLU A 107 -4.94 -8.80 0.34
C GLU A 107 -6.40 -8.34 0.11
N LYS A 108 -6.86 -7.34 0.84
CA LYS A 108 -8.20 -6.75 0.69
C LYS A 108 -8.39 -5.95 -0.62
N ARG A 109 -7.33 -5.59 -1.34
CA ARG A 109 -7.38 -4.81 -2.58
C ARG A 109 -7.73 -5.71 -3.78
N MET A 110 -9.03 -5.94 -4.00
CA MET A 110 -9.56 -6.90 -4.99
C MET A 110 -10.01 -6.30 -6.31
N THR A 111 -10.01 -4.97 -6.46
CA THR A 111 -10.40 -4.32 -7.72
C THR A 111 -9.41 -4.59 -8.83
N ILE A 112 -9.86 -4.56 -10.10
CA ILE A 112 -8.98 -4.77 -11.26
C ILE A 112 -7.84 -3.75 -11.25
N GLY A 113 -6.60 -4.25 -11.34
CA GLY A 113 -5.39 -3.41 -11.27
C GLY A 113 -4.89 -3.10 -9.86
N ALA A 114 -5.59 -3.53 -8.82
CA ALA A 114 -5.14 -3.40 -7.44
C ALA A 114 -3.99 -4.38 -7.11
N PRO A 115 -3.16 -4.10 -6.10
CA PRO A 115 -1.99 -4.92 -5.76
C PRO A 115 -2.32 -6.24 -5.06
N GLY A 116 -3.58 -6.52 -4.75
CA GLY A 116 -4.00 -7.77 -4.12
C GLY A 116 -3.62 -8.99 -4.97
N PRO A 117 -3.17 -10.11 -4.35
CA PRO A 117 -2.66 -11.26 -5.09
C PRO A 117 -3.63 -11.82 -6.13
N GLU A 118 -4.92 -11.87 -5.83
CA GLU A 118 -5.94 -12.38 -6.76
C GLU A 118 -6.20 -11.41 -7.93
N ALA A 119 -6.26 -10.11 -7.65
CA ALA A 119 -6.38 -9.08 -8.69
C ALA A 119 -5.16 -9.11 -9.62
N MET A 120 -3.96 -9.24 -9.06
CA MET A 120 -2.71 -9.31 -9.84
C MET A 120 -2.63 -10.59 -10.69
N LYS A 121 -3.10 -11.74 -10.20
CA LYS A 121 -3.18 -12.97 -11.02
C LYS A 121 -4.03 -12.77 -12.27
N GLN A 122 -5.17 -12.09 -12.14
CA GLN A 122 -6.06 -11.78 -13.27
C GLN A 122 -5.36 -10.87 -14.28
N VAL A 123 -4.73 -9.80 -13.83
CA VAL A 123 -3.98 -8.86 -14.69
C VAL A 123 -2.85 -9.56 -15.42
N ILE A 124 -2.05 -10.37 -14.71
CA ILE A 124 -0.96 -11.14 -15.31
C ILE A 124 -1.48 -12.11 -16.37
N ALA A 125 -2.61 -12.79 -16.12
CA ALA A 125 -3.20 -13.72 -17.09
C ALA A 125 -3.63 -13.00 -18.40
N VAL A 126 -4.24 -11.81 -18.26
CA VAL A 126 -4.63 -10.98 -19.42
C VAL A 126 -3.41 -10.59 -20.25
N TYR A 127 -2.36 -10.04 -19.62
CA TYR A 127 -1.16 -9.62 -20.35
C TYR A 127 -0.39 -10.78 -20.96
N LYS A 128 -0.29 -11.92 -20.27
CA LYS A 128 0.32 -13.13 -20.87
C LYS A 128 -0.39 -13.57 -22.13
N LYS A 129 -1.72 -13.47 -22.19
CA LYS A 129 -2.50 -13.83 -23.39
C LYS A 129 -2.29 -12.83 -24.54
N GLN A 130 -2.03 -11.57 -24.24
CA GLN A 130 -1.78 -10.54 -25.25
C GLN A 130 -0.37 -10.63 -25.86
N LEU A 131 0.59 -11.20 -25.13
CA LEU A 131 1.99 -11.33 -25.56
C LEU A 131 2.30 -12.64 -26.29
N GLN A 132 1.34 -13.56 -26.42
CA GLN A 132 1.40 -14.79 -27.23
C GLN A 132 0.91 -14.54 -28.64
#